data_aa1ea5c3a5513dcda9209affa0ac42ce
#
_entry.id   aa1ea5c3a5513dcda9209affa0ac42ce
#
_cell.length_a   1.000
_cell.length_b   1.000
_cell.length_c   1.000
_cell.angle_alpha   90.00
_cell.angle_beta   90.00
_cell.angle_gamma   90.00
#
_symmetry.space_group_name_H-M   'P 1'
#
loop_
_entity.id
_entity.type
_entity.pdbx_description
1 polymer ?
#
loop_
_entity_poly.entity_id
_entity_poly.type
_entity_poly.pdbx_seq_one_letter_code
_entity_poly.pdbx_strand_id
1 'polypeptide(L)'
;MGTSLGAACVLFMKKNLHYLVQRALTGFAAGVMVAAGVWSLLIPSMEQSAKMGRLRFVPAAVGFMLGVFFLLFLDRVIPHLHMNATEPEGAKSGFKRTTMLVLAVTLHNIPEGMAVGVVYAGWAADHHAISAAGALALSLGIAIQNFPEGAIISMPLRSEGMGKGKAFVYGVLSGVVEPVGAVLTILLAQFIIPVLPYLLSFAAGAMIYVVVEELIPEMSEKPHFNIGTIVFALGFVLMMILDVALG
;
A
#
# COMPACT_ATOMS: atom_id res chain seq x y z
N MET A 1 -10.75 -5.17 4.36
CA MET A 1 -11.85 -5.81 3.60
C MET A 1 -11.49 -6.04 2.13
N GLY A 2 -10.88 -5.08 1.43
CA GLY A 2 -10.43 -5.24 0.04
C GLY A 2 -9.58 -6.48 -0.16
N THR A 3 -8.51 -6.61 0.60
CA THR A 3 -7.59 -7.77 0.61
C THR A 3 -8.32 -9.10 0.79
N SER A 4 -9.28 -9.16 1.71
CA SER A 4 -10.06 -10.40 1.94
C SER A 4 -10.95 -10.77 0.75
N LEU A 5 -11.57 -9.77 0.10
CA LEU A 5 -12.37 -9.98 -1.11
C LEU A 5 -11.50 -10.43 -2.29
N GLY A 6 -10.35 -9.80 -2.47
CA GLY A 6 -9.36 -10.22 -3.46
C GLY A 6 -8.85 -11.64 -3.22
N ALA A 7 -8.48 -11.95 -1.98
CA ALA A 7 -8.08 -13.29 -1.59
C ALA A 7 -9.17 -14.35 -1.84
N ALA A 8 -10.46 -14.00 -1.70
CA ALA A 8 -11.57 -14.92 -1.96
C ALA A 8 -11.64 -15.38 -3.42
N CYS A 9 -11.05 -14.64 -4.36
CA CYS A 9 -10.99 -15.06 -5.77
C CYS A 9 -10.31 -16.43 -5.93
N VAL A 10 -9.37 -16.81 -5.06
CA VAL A 10 -8.71 -18.12 -5.10
C VAL A 10 -9.69 -19.29 -4.90
N LEU A 11 -10.79 -19.09 -4.18
CA LEU A 11 -11.80 -20.14 -3.93
C LEU A 11 -12.50 -20.57 -5.22
N PHE A 12 -12.69 -19.63 -6.15
CA PHE A 12 -13.32 -19.84 -7.45
C PHE A 12 -12.33 -20.19 -8.56
N MET A 13 -11.03 -20.07 -8.29
CA MET A 13 -9.98 -20.30 -9.28
C MET A 13 -9.95 -21.77 -9.74
N LYS A 14 -10.02 -21.98 -11.07
CA LYS A 14 -9.91 -23.30 -11.70
C LYS A 14 -8.52 -23.55 -12.31
N LYS A 15 -7.83 -22.52 -12.74
CA LYS A 15 -6.50 -22.53 -13.38
C LYS A 15 -5.63 -21.43 -12.77
N ASN A 16 -4.33 -21.44 -13.09
CA ASN A 16 -3.41 -20.38 -12.67
C ASN A 16 -3.85 -19.03 -13.22
N LEU A 17 -3.53 -17.96 -12.48
CA LEU A 17 -3.80 -16.59 -12.92
C LEU A 17 -3.01 -16.30 -14.21
N HIS A 18 -3.70 -15.71 -15.19
CA HIS A 18 -3.04 -15.32 -16.43
C HIS A 18 -2.14 -14.11 -16.15
N TYR A 19 -0.90 -14.13 -16.61
CA TYR A 19 0.10 -13.09 -16.32
C TYR A 19 -0.34 -11.67 -16.72
N LEU A 20 -1.13 -11.51 -17.80
CA LEU A 20 -1.67 -10.19 -18.17
C LEU A 20 -2.66 -9.65 -17.14
N VAL A 21 -3.46 -10.52 -16.52
CA VAL A 21 -4.38 -10.13 -15.45
C VAL A 21 -3.60 -9.73 -14.20
N GLN A 22 -2.56 -10.49 -13.85
CA GLN A 22 -1.66 -10.14 -12.74
C GLN A 22 -1.07 -8.74 -12.95
N ARG A 23 -0.45 -8.46 -14.11
CA ARG A 23 0.11 -7.15 -14.43
C ARG A 23 -0.90 -6.02 -14.43
N ALA A 24 -2.12 -6.30 -14.91
CA ALA A 24 -3.20 -5.32 -14.86
C ALA A 24 -3.58 -4.99 -13.40
N LEU A 25 -3.70 -6.00 -12.54
CA LEU A 25 -4.01 -5.82 -11.12
C LEU A 25 -2.90 -5.06 -10.39
N THR A 26 -1.63 -5.45 -10.61
CA THR A 26 -0.46 -4.77 -10.04
C THR A 26 -0.36 -3.32 -10.50
N GLY A 27 -0.53 -3.08 -11.82
CA GLY A 27 -0.54 -1.72 -12.37
C GLY A 27 -1.67 -0.86 -11.79
N PHE A 28 -2.87 -1.43 -11.64
CA PHE A 28 -3.99 -0.72 -11.02
C PHE A 28 -3.67 -0.28 -9.59
N ALA A 29 -3.21 -1.21 -8.75
CA ALA A 29 -2.84 -0.92 -7.37
C ALA A 29 -1.76 0.16 -7.30
N ALA A 30 -0.69 0.04 -8.09
CA ALA A 30 0.38 1.03 -8.16
C ALA A 30 -0.14 2.43 -8.54
N GLY A 31 -1.05 2.52 -9.51
CA GLY A 31 -1.66 3.80 -9.92
C GLY A 31 -2.47 4.46 -8.81
N VAL A 32 -3.30 3.69 -8.11
CA VAL A 32 -4.09 4.17 -6.96
C VAL A 32 -3.16 4.64 -5.84
N MET A 33 -2.12 3.86 -5.50
CA MET A 33 -1.15 4.21 -4.44
C MET A 33 -0.40 5.50 -4.73
N VAL A 34 0.05 5.72 -5.98
CA VAL A 34 0.75 6.96 -6.36
C VAL A 34 -0.18 8.17 -6.22
N ALA A 35 -1.41 8.07 -6.69
CA ALA A 35 -2.38 9.15 -6.58
C ALA A 35 -2.73 9.45 -5.11
N ALA A 36 -3.03 8.43 -4.31
CA ALA A 36 -3.29 8.57 -2.87
C ALA A 36 -2.10 9.22 -2.14
N GLY A 37 -0.88 8.78 -2.44
CA GLY A 37 0.35 9.35 -1.87
C GLY A 37 0.47 10.86 -2.13
N VAL A 38 0.06 11.32 -3.30
CA VAL A 38 0.13 12.74 -3.67
C VAL A 38 -1.04 13.52 -3.05
N TRP A 39 -2.29 13.17 -3.38
CA TRP A 39 -3.48 13.97 -3.03
C TRP A 39 -3.90 13.79 -1.58
N SER A 40 -3.96 12.57 -1.07
CA SER A 40 -4.43 12.31 0.29
C SER A 40 -3.36 12.49 1.37
N LEU A 41 -2.06 12.50 1.02
CA LEU A 41 -0.98 12.52 2.01
C LEU A 41 0.00 13.69 1.84
N LEU A 42 0.66 13.85 0.67
CA LEU A 42 1.68 14.90 0.49
C LEU A 42 1.07 16.30 0.43
N ILE A 43 -0.02 16.50 -0.28
CA ILE A 43 -0.69 17.80 -0.35
C ILE A 43 -1.19 18.22 1.04
N PRO A 44 -1.96 17.40 1.81
CA PRO A 44 -2.34 17.73 3.17
C PRO A 44 -1.16 17.98 4.12
N SER A 45 -0.06 17.25 3.97
CA SER A 45 1.17 17.49 4.74
C SER A 45 1.70 18.92 4.56
N MET A 46 1.74 19.41 3.31
CA MET A 46 2.17 20.76 2.99
C MET A 46 1.16 21.84 3.42
N GLU A 47 -0.14 21.53 3.35
CA GLU A 47 -1.21 22.41 3.82
C GLU A 47 -1.19 22.59 5.33
N GLN A 48 -0.99 21.52 6.08
CA GLN A 48 -0.79 21.56 7.54
C GLN A 48 0.42 22.41 7.93
N SER A 49 1.41 22.49 7.05
CA SER A 49 2.63 23.27 7.24
C SER A 49 2.57 24.69 6.66
N ALA A 50 1.40 25.19 6.25
CA ALA A 50 1.24 26.48 5.57
C ALA A 50 1.80 27.68 6.33
N LYS A 51 1.81 27.64 7.69
CA LYS A 51 2.40 28.67 8.57
C LYS A 51 3.91 28.87 8.33
N MET A 52 4.61 27.89 7.75
CA MET A 52 6.03 27.95 7.41
C MET A 52 6.31 28.73 6.10
N GLY A 53 5.28 29.23 5.42
CA GLY A 53 5.40 30.00 4.18
C GLY A 53 6.11 29.19 3.08
N ARG A 54 7.23 29.71 2.57
CA ARG A 54 8.01 29.03 1.52
C ARG A 54 8.66 27.72 1.96
N LEU A 55 8.82 27.50 3.25
CA LEU A 55 9.43 26.28 3.82
C LEU A 55 8.41 25.17 4.13
N ARG A 56 7.13 25.33 3.75
CA ARG A 56 6.08 24.34 4.00
C ARG A 56 6.39 22.95 3.41
N PHE A 57 7.27 22.88 2.40
CA PHE A 57 7.72 21.60 1.82
C PHE A 57 8.69 20.83 2.72
N VAL A 58 9.31 21.46 3.71
CA VAL A 58 10.35 20.81 4.54
C VAL A 58 9.82 19.64 5.35
N PRO A 59 8.69 19.75 6.10
CA PRO A 59 8.11 18.60 6.77
C PRO A 59 7.73 17.48 5.78
N ALA A 60 7.17 17.85 4.62
CA ALA A 60 6.79 16.89 3.59
C ALA A 60 8.03 16.15 3.02
N ALA A 61 9.09 16.86 2.70
CA ALA A 61 10.33 16.26 2.18
C ALA A 61 11.03 15.36 3.22
N VAL A 62 11.13 15.83 4.46
CA VAL A 62 11.79 15.07 5.54
C VAL A 62 10.98 13.81 5.87
N GLY A 63 9.66 13.93 6.08
CA GLY A 63 8.82 12.79 6.38
C GLY A 63 8.84 11.76 5.25
N PHE A 64 8.73 12.21 3.99
CA PHE A 64 8.80 11.35 2.81
C PHE A 64 10.09 10.52 2.77
N MET A 65 11.24 11.17 2.93
CA MET A 65 12.53 10.46 2.94
C MET A 65 12.66 9.50 4.13
N LEU A 66 12.14 9.87 5.30
CA LEU A 66 12.10 8.97 6.46
C LEU A 66 11.24 7.72 6.17
N GLY A 67 10.11 7.87 5.47
CA GLY A 67 9.27 6.76 5.05
C GLY A 67 9.98 5.81 4.08
N VAL A 68 10.66 6.36 3.08
CA VAL A 68 11.49 5.60 2.14
C VAL A 68 12.59 4.82 2.88
N PHE A 69 13.34 5.48 3.77
CA PHE A 69 14.41 4.82 4.52
C PHE A 69 13.89 3.78 5.52
N PHE A 70 12.70 3.99 6.08
CA PHE A 70 12.07 3.03 6.96
C PHE A 70 11.76 1.72 6.23
N LEU A 71 11.15 1.79 5.05
CA LEU A 71 10.87 0.60 4.25
C LEU A 71 12.16 -0.06 3.77
N LEU A 72 13.12 0.71 3.27
CA LEU A 72 14.44 0.19 2.90
C LEU A 72 15.12 -0.53 4.07
N PHE A 73 14.95 -0.04 5.31
CA PHE A 73 15.46 -0.71 6.50
C PHE A 73 14.73 -2.02 6.77
N LEU A 74 13.38 -2.03 6.69
CA LEU A 74 12.59 -3.24 6.88
C LEU A 74 12.93 -4.32 5.84
N ASP A 75 13.09 -3.95 4.58
CA ASP A 75 13.49 -4.84 3.50
C ASP A 75 14.83 -5.53 3.78
N ARG A 76 15.78 -4.81 4.37
CA ARG A 76 17.08 -5.37 4.72
C ARG A 76 17.07 -6.28 5.94
N VAL A 77 16.12 -6.08 6.85
CA VAL A 77 16.07 -6.79 8.15
C VAL A 77 15.12 -7.97 8.10
N ILE A 78 13.97 -7.83 7.45
CA ILE A 78 12.93 -8.86 7.44
C ILE A 78 13.13 -9.81 6.25
N PRO A 79 13.28 -11.13 6.50
CA PRO A 79 13.41 -12.09 5.41
C PRO A 79 12.10 -12.18 4.64
N HIS A 80 12.12 -11.80 3.37
CA HIS A 80 10.97 -11.81 2.48
C HIS A 80 11.37 -12.21 1.05
N LEU A 81 10.40 -12.46 0.19
CA LEU A 81 10.63 -12.86 -1.19
C LEU A 81 9.58 -12.21 -2.08
N HIS A 82 10.02 -11.51 -3.10
CA HIS A 82 9.13 -11.00 -4.14
C HIS A 82 8.63 -12.14 -5.04
N MET A 83 7.46 -11.97 -5.64
CA MET A 83 6.74 -13.06 -6.31
C MET A 83 7.54 -13.72 -7.43
N ASN A 84 8.26 -12.93 -8.21
CA ASN A 84 9.05 -13.38 -9.36
C ASN A 84 10.54 -13.54 -9.05
N ALA A 85 10.96 -13.26 -7.79
CA ALA A 85 12.36 -13.42 -7.38
C ALA A 85 12.70 -14.89 -7.12
N THR A 86 13.92 -15.26 -7.44
CA THR A 86 14.49 -16.58 -7.18
C THR A 86 15.24 -16.64 -5.85
N GLU A 87 15.77 -15.50 -5.41
CA GLU A 87 16.54 -15.36 -4.19
C GLU A 87 15.80 -14.52 -3.16
N PRO A 88 15.76 -14.95 -1.88
CA PRO A 88 15.17 -14.15 -0.80
C PRO A 88 16.00 -12.91 -0.50
N GLU A 89 15.31 -11.84 -0.11
CA GLU A 89 15.90 -10.62 0.40
C GLU A 89 15.82 -10.57 1.93
N GLY A 90 16.54 -9.61 2.53
CA GLY A 90 16.61 -9.44 3.97
C GLY A 90 17.56 -10.42 4.68
N ALA A 91 17.35 -10.62 5.97
CA ALA A 91 18.19 -11.49 6.78
C ALA A 91 18.04 -12.97 6.36
N LYS A 92 19.15 -13.71 6.36
CA LYS A 92 19.11 -15.18 6.07
C LYS A 92 18.18 -15.88 7.04
N SER A 93 17.22 -16.63 6.51
CA SER A 93 16.24 -17.39 7.30
C SER A 93 16.00 -18.76 6.72
N GLY A 94 15.50 -19.68 7.56
CA GLY A 94 15.01 -20.98 7.14
C GLY A 94 13.54 -21.01 6.78
N PHE A 95 12.91 -19.85 6.50
CA PHE A 95 11.50 -19.77 6.16
C PHE A 95 11.20 -20.39 4.80
N LYS A 96 10.01 -20.98 4.68
CA LYS A 96 9.52 -21.50 3.41
C LYS A 96 9.24 -20.35 2.44
N ARG A 97 9.40 -20.58 1.14
CA ARG A 97 9.07 -19.61 0.08
C ARG A 97 7.69 -18.97 0.28
N THR A 98 6.67 -19.77 0.58
CA THR A 98 5.31 -19.28 0.83
C THR A 98 5.20 -18.31 2.02
N THR A 99 5.97 -18.53 3.09
CA THR A 99 6.01 -17.63 4.25
C THR A 99 6.67 -16.30 3.88
N MET A 100 7.76 -16.34 3.13
CA MET A 100 8.48 -15.15 2.68
C MET A 100 7.65 -14.29 1.71
N LEU A 101 6.88 -14.92 0.81
CA LEU A 101 5.92 -14.22 -0.07
C LEU A 101 4.82 -13.49 0.74
N VAL A 102 4.28 -14.13 1.76
CA VAL A 102 3.27 -13.50 2.63
C VAL A 102 3.88 -12.35 3.44
N LEU A 103 5.12 -12.52 3.92
CA LEU A 103 5.82 -11.47 4.66
C LEU A 103 6.09 -10.25 3.78
N ALA A 104 6.49 -10.41 2.52
CA ALA A 104 6.68 -9.30 1.58
C ALA A 104 5.44 -8.39 1.57
N VAL A 105 4.27 -8.93 1.24
CA VAL A 105 3.04 -8.13 1.17
C VAL A 105 2.58 -7.63 2.54
N THR A 106 2.81 -8.38 3.62
CA THR A 106 2.51 -7.88 4.97
C THR A 106 3.31 -6.63 5.30
N LEU A 107 4.58 -6.55 4.86
CA LEU A 107 5.42 -5.36 5.01
C LEU A 107 4.86 -4.15 4.27
N HIS A 108 4.33 -4.37 3.06
CA HIS A 108 3.75 -3.32 2.23
C HIS A 108 2.43 -2.78 2.80
N ASN A 109 1.64 -3.62 3.45
CA ASN A 109 0.37 -3.23 4.06
C ASN A 109 0.54 -2.42 5.37
N ILE A 110 1.74 -2.39 5.98
CA ILE A 110 2.01 -1.56 7.18
C ILE A 110 1.82 -0.07 6.88
N PRO A 111 2.48 0.51 5.86
CA PRO A 111 2.30 1.92 5.49
C PRO A 111 0.85 2.29 5.15
N GLU A 112 0.10 1.38 4.54
CA GLU A 112 -1.30 1.61 4.17
C GLU A 112 -2.18 1.74 5.41
N GLY A 113 -2.04 0.82 6.36
CA GLY A 113 -2.73 0.91 7.64
C GLY A 113 -2.36 2.18 8.41
N MET A 114 -1.06 2.54 8.43
CA MET A 114 -0.60 3.78 9.06
C MET A 114 -1.18 5.01 8.36
N ALA A 115 -1.23 5.06 7.02
CA ALA A 115 -1.79 6.17 6.26
C ALA A 115 -3.25 6.43 6.65
N VAL A 116 -4.09 5.40 6.66
CA VAL A 116 -5.48 5.49 7.13
C VAL A 116 -5.52 6.01 8.55
N GLY A 117 -4.74 5.44 9.46
CA GLY A 117 -4.73 5.83 10.87
C GLY A 117 -4.32 7.28 11.08
N VAL A 118 -3.28 7.77 10.39
CA VAL A 118 -2.80 9.15 10.46
C VAL A 118 -3.86 10.13 9.98
N VAL A 119 -4.52 9.84 8.85
CA VAL A 119 -5.56 10.72 8.28
C VAL A 119 -6.79 10.77 9.20
N TYR A 120 -7.25 9.65 9.74
CA TYR A 120 -8.36 9.64 10.70
C TYR A 120 -8.01 10.31 12.02
N ALA A 121 -6.79 10.15 12.53
CA ALA A 121 -6.32 10.87 13.72
C ALA A 121 -6.30 12.39 13.47
N GLY A 122 -5.84 12.83 12.30
CA GLY A 122 -5.85 14.24 11.90
C GLY A 122 -7.27 14.80 11.77
N TRP A 123 -8.17 14.08 11.12
CA TRP A 123 -9.57 14.48 11.02
C TRP A 123 -10.24 14.57 12.40
N ALA A 124 -10.08 13.56 13.27
CA ALA A 124 -10.66 13.55 14.61
C ALA A 124 -10.14 14.67 15.51
N ALA A 125 -8.94 15.21 15.23
CA ALA A 125 -8.36 16.34 15.93
C ALA A 125 -8.75 17.71 15.33
N ASP A 126 -9.72 17.76 14.42
CA ASP A 126 -10.21 18.98 13.75
C ASP A 126 -9.11 19.77 13.02
N HIS A 127 -8.20 19.05 12.36
CA HIS A 127 -7.20 19.67 11.51
C HIS A 127 -7.78 20.03 10.15
N HIS A 128 -7.86 21.33 9.87
CA HIS A 128 -8.54 21.93 8.71
C HIS A 128 -8.15 21.38 7.33
N ALA A 129 -6.95 20.82 7.19
CA ALA A 129 -6.49 20.25 5.92
C ALA A 129 -6.94 18.78 5.70
N ILE A 130 -7.67 18.19 6.64
CA ILE A 130 -8.16 16.80 6.54
C ILE A 130 -9.66 16.79 6.80
N SER A 131 -10.43 16.66 5.74
CA SER A 131 -11.89 16.53 5.82
C SER A 131 -12.31 15.07 6.09
N ALA A 132 -13.52 14.87 6.61
CA ALA A 132 -14.10 13.53 6.72
C ALA A 132 -14.21 12.86 5.34
N ALA A 133 -14.52 13.65 4.31
CA ALA A 133 -14.65 13.16 2.94
C ALA A 133 -13.29 12.76 2.36
N GLY A 134 -12.22 13.53 2.60
CA GLY A 134 -10.85 13.16 2.22
C GLY A 134 -10.35 11.90 2.94
N ALA A 135 -10.65 11.76 4.25
CA ALA A 135 -10.34 10.54 4.98
C ALA A 135 -11.08 9.31 4.41
N LEU A 136 -12.34 9.49 4.00
CA LEU A 136 -13.12 8.44 3.35
C LEU A 136 -12.57 8.13 1.94
N ALA A 137 -12.19 9.14 1.14
CA ALA A 137 -11.61 8.96 -0.19
C ALA A 137 -10.34 8.12 -0.14
N LEU A 138 -9.40 8.44 0.77
CA LEU A 138 -8.21 7.63 1.00
C LEU A 138 -8.57 6.19 1.38
N SER A 139 -9.49 6.01 2.32
CA SER A 139 -9.88 4.67 2.80
C SER A 139 -10.52 3.83 1.69
N LEU A 140 -11.34 4.45 0.84
CA LEU A 140 -11.93 3.78 -0.33
C LEU A 140 -10.87 3.43 -1.36
N GLY A 141 -9.94 4.34 -1.64
CA GLY A 141 -8.82 4.09 -2.54
C GLY A 141 -7.97 2.91 -2.09
N ILE A 142 -7.57 2.89 -0.82
CA ILE A 142 -6.83 1.78 -0.21
C ILE A 142 -7.66 0.48 -0.24
N ALA A 143 -8.95 0.52 0.07
CA ALA A 143 -9.80 -0.67 0.00
C ALA A 143 -9.93 -1.22 -1.44
N ILE A 144 -9.96 -0.34 -2.45
CA ILE A 144 -10.04 -0.71 -3.87
C ILE A 144 -8.72 -1.34 -4.35
N GLN A 145 -7.56 -0.76 -4.01
CA GLN A 145 -6.26 -1.31 -4.40
C GLN A 145 -5.94 -2.64 -3.69
N ASN A 146 -6.39 -2.82 -2.46
CA ASN A 146 -6.20 -4.03 -1.67
C ASN A 146 -6.94 -5.24 -2.25
N PHE A 147 -7.96 -5.03 -3.09
CA PHE A 147 -8.58 -6.14 -3.80
C PHE A 147 -7.61 -6.83 -4.79
N PRO A 148 -6.94 -6.12 -5.72
CA PRO A 148 -5.83 -6.68 -6.47
C PRO A 148 -4.78 -7.39 -5.63
N GLU A 149 -4.34 -6.78 -4.54
CA GLU A 149 -3.27 -7.33 -3.69
C GLU A 149 -3.64 -8.65 -3.04
N GLY A 150 -4.85 -8.77 -2.49
CA GLY A 150 -5.35 -10.03 -1.95
C GLY A 150 -5.40 -11.15 -2.99
N ALA A 151 -5.75 -10.82 -4.24
CA ALA A 151 -5.74 -11.76 -5.35
C ALA A 151 -4.30 -12.17 -5.74
N ILE A 152 -3.40 -11.19 -5.85
CA ILE A 152 -1.98 -11.39 -6.22
C ILE A 152 -1.27 -12.28 -5.21
N ILE A 153 -1.62 -12.24 -3.93
CA ILE A 153 -1.04 -13.16 -2.93
C ILE A 153 -1.66 -14.55 -2.98
N SER A 154 -2.99 -14.62 -2.88
CA SER A 154 -3.68 -15.89 -2.66
C SER A 154 -3.61 -16.83 -3.87
N MET A 155 -3.63 -16.27 -5.09
CA MET A 155 -3.63 -17.07 -6.30
C MET A 155 -2.29 -17.76 -6.60
N PRO A 156 -1.11 -17.11 -6.49
CA PRO A 156 0.17 -17.79 -6.62
C PRO A 156 0.42 -18.83 -5.54
N LEU A 157 0.03 -18.59 -4.29
CA LEU A 157 0.12 -19.59 -3.23
C LEU A 157 -0.65 -20.87 -3.61
N ARG A 158 -1.79 -20.72 -4.28
CA ARG A 158 -2.52 -21.86 -4.83
C ARG A 158 -1.76 -22.53 -5.98
N SER A 159 -1.14 -21.76 -6.85
CA SER A 159 -0.34 -22.28 -7.99
C SER A 159 0.87 -23.09 -7.51
N GLU A 160 1.43 -22.75 -6.36
CA GLU A 160 2.51 -23.50 -5.70
C GLU A 160 2.02 -24.76 -4.93
N GLY A 161 0.77 -25.17 -5.13
CA GLY A 161 0.21 -26.41 -4.58
C GLY A 161 -0.50 -26.26 -3.23
N MET A 162 -0.61 -25.06 -2.68
CA MET A 162 -1.36 -24.83 -1.44
C MET A 162 -2.86 -25.07 -1.66
N GLY A 163 -3.55 -25.66 -0.68
CA GLY A 163 -5.01 -25.82 -0.72
C GLY A 163 -5.72 -24.46 -0.75
N LYS A 164 -6.83 -24.34 -1.51
CA LYS A 164 -7.58 -23.08 -1.69
C LYS A 164 -7.91 -22.38 -0.37
N GLY A 165 -8.40 -23.12 0.63
CA GLY A 165 -8.75 -22.57 1.94
C GLY A 165 -7.55 -21.99 2.68
N LYS A 166 -6.38 -22.65 2.62
CA LYS A 166 -5.14 -22.13 3.21
C LYS A 166 -4.65 -20.90 2.46
N ALA A 167 -4.63 -20.91 1.13
CA ALA A 167 -4.24 -19.76 0.31
C ALA A 167 -5.13 -18.54 0.59
N PHE A 168 -6.45 -18.75 0.72
CA PHE A 168 -7.39 -17.72 1.15
C PHE A 168 -7.03 -17.14 2.52
N VAL A 169 -6.82 -17.99 3.53
CA VAL A 169 -6.49 -17.55 4.89
C VAL A 169 -5.18 -16.76 4.92
N TYR A 170 -4.15 -17.20 4.21
CA TYR A 170 -2.89 -16.45 4.12
C TYR A 170 -3.06 -15.09 3.44
N GLY A 171 -3.86 -15.02 2.36
CA GLY A 171 -4.21 -13.75 1.73
C GLY A 171 -5.00 -12.81 2.64
N VAL A 172 -5.90 -13.32 3.49
CA VAL A 172 -6.60 -12.51 4.49
C VAL A 172 -5.63 -12.03 5.58
N LEU A 173 -4.77 -12.93 6.08
CA LEU A 173 -3.83 -12.59 7.16
C LEU A 173 -2.81 -11.53 6.75
N SER A 174 -2.37 -11.50 5.48
CA SER A 174 -1.47 -10.44 5.01
C SER A 174 -2.08 -9.04 5.12
N GLY A 175 -3.42 -8.92 4.99
CA GLY A 175 -4.13 -7.65 5.12
C GLY A 175 -4.56 -7.30 6.56
N VAL A 176 -4.41 -8.20 7.54
CA VAL A 176 -4.80 -7.91 8.95
C VAL A 176 -3.93 -6.81 9.57
N VAL A 177 -2.72 -6.65 9.10
CA VAL A 177 -1.80 -5.60 9.58
C VAL A 177 -2.32 -4.18 9.29
N GLU A 178 -3.12 -3.98 8.24
CA GLU A 178 -3.72 -2.68 7.90
C GLU A 178 -4.66 -2.15 9.00
N PRO A 179 -5.76 -2.84 9.37
CA PRO A 179 -6.63 -2.37 10.44
C PRO A 179 -5.93 -2.32 11.79
N VAL A 180 -4.97 -3.21 12.06
CA VAL A 180 -4.16 -3.16 13.28
C VAL A 180 -3.29 -1.90 13.28
N GLY A 181 -2.59 -1.60 12.20
CA GLY A 181 -1.78 -0.39 12.03
C GLY A 181 -2.61 0.88 12.16
N ALA A 182 -3.79 0.92 11.53
CA ALA A 182 -4.70 2.06 11.61
C ALA A 182 -5.18 2.30 13.05
N VAL A 183 -5.64 1.26 13.75
CA VAL A 183 -6.10 1.36 15.14
C VAL A 183 -4.97 1.81 16.07
N LEU A 184 -3.78 1.21 15.97
CA LEU A 184 -2.62 1.61 16.77
C LEU A 184 -2.26 3.07 16.54
N THR A 185 -2.28 3.53 15.29
CA THR A 185 -2.00 4.92 14.92
C THR A 185 -3.05 5.86 15.53
N ILE A 186 -4.34 5.52 15.47
CA ILE A 186 -5.42 6.32 16.09
C ILE A 186 -5.26 6.36 17.61
N LEU A 187 -4.96 5.25 18.26
CA LEU A 187 -4.72 5.20 19.70
C LEU A 187 -3.53 6.05 20.15
N LEU A 188 -2.55 6.23 19.28
CA LEU A 188 -1.38 7.08 19.51
C LEU A 188 -1.58 8.54 19.04
N ALA A 189 -2.81 8.94 18.69
CA ALA A 189 -3.12 10.24 18.10
C ALA A 189 -2.54 11.43 18.86
N GLN A 190 -2.54 11.41 20.19
CA GLN A 190 -1.97 12.47 21.02
C GLN A 190 -0.48 12.75 20.76
N PHE A 191 0.28 11.72 20.35
CA PHE A 191 1.69 11.85 19.97
C PHE A 191 1.86 12.16 18.47
N ILE A 192 0.88 11.78 17.66
CA ILE A 192 0.87 11.89 16.20
C ILE A 192 0.51 13.30 15.76
N ILE A 193 -0.50 13.92 16.40
CA ILE A 193 -1.01 15.23 16.01
C ILE A 193 0.07 16.31 15.95
N PRO A 194 0.99 16.46 16.92
CA PRO A 194 2.04 17.49 16.86
C PRO A 194 2.99 17.33 15.67
N VAL A 195 3.15 16.13 15.14
CA VAL A 195 4.05 15.78 14.03
C VAL A 195 3.31 15.31 12.78
N LEU A 196 2.01 15.60 12.72
CA LEU A 196 1.11 15.13 11.66
C LEU A 196 1.64 15.37 10.23
N PRO A 197 2.20 16.56 9.86
CA PRO A 197 2.73 16.77 8.52
C PRO A 197 3.85 15.79 8.14
N TYR A 198 4.72 15.47 9.10
CA TYR A 198 5.80 14.49 8.89
C TYR A 198 5.26 13.08 8.73
N LEU A 199 4.22 12.71 9.47
CA LEU A 199 3.66 11.35 9.41
C LEU A 199 2.80 11.11 8.16
N LEU A 200 2.07 12.13 7.69
CA LEU A 200 1.38 12.07 6.41
C LEU A 200 2.37 11.80 5.27
N SER A 201 3.43 12.59 5.21
CA SER A 201 4.45 12.43 4.17
C SER A 201 5.33 11.17 4.38
N PHE A 202 5.52 10.72 5.61
CA PHE A 202 6.18 9.44 5.90
C PHE A 202 5.39 8.27 5.29
N ALA A 203 4.08 8.23 5.49
CA ALA A 203 3.24 7.21 4.89
C ALA A 203 3.29 7.27 3.36
N ALA A 204 3.26 8.48 2.77
CA ALA A 204 3.42 8.66 1.32
C ALA A 204 4.78 8.12 0.82
N GLY A 205 5.87 8.44 1.50
CA GLY A 205 7.22 7.97 1.14
C GLY A 205 7.34 6.45 1.20
N ALA A 206 6.79 5.84 2.24
CA ALA A 206 6.77 4.39 2.39
C ALA A 206 5.93 3.71 1.29
N MET A 207 4.74 4.25 0.95
CA MET A 207 3.92 3.74 -0.15
C MET A 207 4.62 3.89 -1.51
N ILE A 208 5.28 5.02 -1.78
CA ILE A 208 6.02 5.22 -3.04
C ILE A 208 7.23 4.28 -3.13
N TYR A 209 7.90 3.98 -2.01
CA TYR A 209 8.95 2.96 -1.98
C TYR A 209 8.44 1.61 -2.51
N VAL A 210 7.32 1.12 -1.98
CA VAL A 210 6.69 -0.13 -2.43
C VAL A 210 6.35 -0.09 -3.92
N VAL A 211 5.77 1.02 -4.39
CA VAL A 211 5.42 1.17 -5.80
C VAL A 211 6.63 1.05 -6.71
N VAL A 212 7.74 1.70 -6.34
CA VAL A 212 8.95 1.75 -7.18
C VAL A 212 9.75 0.45 -7.11
N GLU A 213 9.88 -0.13 -5.93
CA GLU A 213 10.70 -1.33 -5.69
C GLU A 213 10.01 -2.61 -6.15
N GLU A 214 8.69 -2.68 -6.03
CA GLU A 214 7.96 -3.92 -6.29
C GLU A 214 6.94 -3.80 -7.43
N LEU A 215 5.97 -2.90 -7.31
CA LEU A 215 4.82 -2.91 -8.21
C LEU A 215 5.18 -2.50 -9.65
N ILE A 216 6.04 -1.50 -9.82
CA ILE A 216 6.49 -1.08 -11.17
C ILE A 216 7.32 -2.16 -11.87
N PRO A 217 8.33 -2.79 -11.23
CA PRO A 217 9.05 -3.91 -11.81
C PRO A 217 8.11 -5.06 -12.20
N GLU A 218 7.19 -5.47 -11.30
CA GLU A 218 6.28 -6.59 -11.56
C GLU A 218 5.34 -6.31 -12.74
N MET A 219 4.72 -5.13 -12.82
CA MET A 219 3.82 -4.80 -13.92
C MET A 219 4.54 -4.65 -15.28
N SER A 220 5.87 -4.40 -15.27
CA SER A 220 6.69 -4.11 -16.45
C SER A 220 7.53 -5.30 -16.94
N GLU A 221 7.41 -6.47 -16.31
CA GLU A 221 8.21 -7.66 -16.58
C GLU A 221 8.09 -8.14 -18.04
N LYS A 222 9.12 -8.85 -18.55
CA LYS A 222 9.11 -9.40 -19.93
C LYS A 222 8.22 -10.66 -20.02
N PRO A 223 7.56 -10.92 -21.18
CA PRO A 223 7.49 -10.08 -22.38
C PRO A 223 6.73 -8.78 -22.13
N HIS A 224 7.21 -7.67 -22.71
CA HIS A 224 6.65 -6.34 -22.46
C HIS A 224 5.26 -6.20 -23.08
N PHE A 225 4.29 -5.81 -22.28
CA PHE A 225 2.92 -5.46 -22.69
C PHE A 225 2.53 -4.15 -22.01
N ASN A 226 1.85 -3.28 -22.74
CA ASN A 226 1.41 -1.98 -22.22
C ASN A 226 0.24 -2.06 -21.23
N ILE A 227 -0.29 -3.27 -20.95
CA ILE A 227 -1.48 -3.44 -20.10
C ILE A 227 -1.25 -2.90 -18.68
N GLY A 228 -0.09 -3.18 -18.08
CA GLY A 228 0.26 -2.67 -16.76
C GLY A 228 0.25 -1.14 -16.73
N THR A 229 0.89 -0.50 -17.70
CA THR A 229 0.96 0.97 -17.82
C THR A 229 -0.43 1.60 -18.06
N ILE A 230 -1.26 1.01 -18.92
CA ILE A 230 -2.61 1.52 -19.19
C ILE A 230 -3.47 1.42 -17.93
N VAL A 231 -3.42 0.29 -17.25
CA VAL A 231 -4.23 0.06 -16.07
C VAL A 231 -3.68 0.82 -14.85
N PHE A 232 -2.38 1.07 -14.77
CA PHE A 232 -1.79 2.05 -13.85
C PHE A 232 -2.42 3.44 -14.03
N ALA A 233 -2.46 3.93 -15.27
CA ALA A 233 -3.08 5.24 -15.55
C ALA A 233 -4.56 5.28 -15.17
N LEU A 234 -5.31 4.19 -15.38
CA LEU A 234 -6.70 4.08 -14.95
C LEU A 234 -6.85 4.11 -13.42
N GLY A 235 -6.02 3.39 -12.68
CA GLY A 235 -5.98 3.41 -11.22
C GLY A 235 -5.65 4.80 -10.67
N PHE A 236 -4.63 5.44 -11.25
CA PHE A 236 -4.24 6.79 -10.91
C PHE A 236 -5.38 7.81 -11.11
N VAL A 237 -6.03 7.79 -12.29
CA VAL A 237 -7.15 8.68 -12.60
C VAL A 237 -8.34 8.42 -11.68
N LEU A 238 -8.66 7.16 -11.41
CA LEU A 238 -9.75 6.80 -10.49
C LEU A 238 -9.52 7.40 -9.10
N MET A 239 -8.33 7.22 -8.53
CA MET A 239 -8.02 7.75 -7.21
C MET A 239 -7.98 9.27 -7.19
N MET A 240 -7.39 9.90 -8.22
CA MET A 240 -7.42 11.35 -8.38
C MET A 240 -8.87 11.90 -8.39
N ILE A 241 -9.79 11.22 -9.09
CA ILE A 241 -11.20 11.59 -9.11
C ILE A 241 -11.83 11.44 -7.72
N LEU A 242 -11.56 10.34 -7.02
CA LEU A 242 -12.07 10.12 -5.67
C LEU A 242 -11.61 11.22 -4.71
N ASP A 243 -10.32 11.55 -4.71
CA ASP A 243 -9.79 12.62 -3.86
C ASP A 243 -10.39 14.01 -4.19
N VAL A 244 -10.42 14.37 -5.46
CA VAL A 244 -10.90 15.70 -5.88
C VAL A 244 -12.42 15.84 -5.78
N ALA A 245 -13.17 14.76 -6.05
CA ALA A 245 -14.64 14.81 -6.04
C ALA A 245 -15.24 14.63 -4.64
N LEU A 246 -14.57 13.95 -3.74
CA LEU A 246 -15.01 13.71 -2.36
C LEU A 246 -14.26 14.57 -1.35
N GLY A 247 -12.99 14.90 -1.59
CA GLY A 247 -12.14 15.69 -0.68
C GLY A 247 -12.36 17.17 -0.82
#